data_60cf8fa5538f167bb8c6b3591c1e7cc9
#
_entry.id   60cf8fa5538f167bb8c6b3591c1e7cc9
#
_cell.length_a   1.000
_cell.length_b   1.000
_cell.length_c   1.000
_cell.angle_alpha   90.00
_cell.angle_beta   90.00
_cell.angle_gamma   90.00
#
_symmetry.space_group_name_H-M   'P 1'
#
loop_
_entity.id
_entity.type
_entity.pdbx_description
1 polymer ?
#
loop_
_entity_poly.entity_id
_entity_poly.type
_entity_poly.pdbx_seq_one_letter_code
_entity_poly.pdbx_strand_id
1 'polypeptide(L)'
;KEISTGAKRNILLNRAQGKYIVFIDDDDMVNENYVDRILAACAFDSDCIAINGKITTNGMNEIAWRLSKNYENITIKENGKDIYLRKTNHIAPVKRELALKAMFPNISNAEDKAYSEALNPYLKTETIILEQMYHYRYLTNNKEY
;
A
#
# COMPACT_ATOMS: atom_id res chain seq x y z
N LYS A 1 -25.69 -8.46 7.56
CA LYS A 1 -25.16 -7.10 7.80
C LYS A 1 -23.71 -7.03 7.33
N GLU A 2 -23.45 -6.17 6.37
CA GLU A 2 -22.09 -6.01 5.86
C GLU A 2 -21.20 -5.31 6.89
N ILE A 3 -19.99 -5.82 7.05
CA ILE A 3 -18.96 -5.16 7.84
C ILE A 3 -18.19 -4.16 6.97
N SER A 4 -17.64 -3.12 7.58
CA SER A 4 -16.86 -2.11 6.86
C SER A 4 -15.57 -2.67 6.26
N THR A 5 -15.01 -1.97 5.29
CA THR A 5 -13.71 -2.33 4.72
C THR A 5 -12.61 -2.33 5.78
N GLY A 6 -12.61 -1.34 6.68
CA GLY A 6 -11.65 -1.28 7.79
C GLY A 6 -11.76 -2.49 8.72
N ALA A 7 -12.98 -2.88 9.07
CA ALA A 7 -13.22 -4.06 9.90
C ALA A 7 -12.75 -5.35 9.22
N LYS A 8 -12.99 -5.50 7.91
CA LYS A 8 -12.49 -6.64 7.13
C LYS A 8 -10.96 -6.72 7.13
N ARG A 9 -10.29 -5.58 6.93
CA ARG A 9 -8.82 -5.50 6.95
C ARG A 9 -8.27 -5.87 8.34
N ASN A 10 -8.93 -5.43 9.41
CA ASN A 10 -8.53 -5.80 10.77
C ASN A 10 -8.68 -7.31 11.04
N ILE A 11 -9.72 -7.95 10.54
CA ILE A 11 -9.88 -9.40 10.65
C ILE A 11 -8.72 -10.11 9.96
N LEU A 12 -8.37 -9.69 8.74
CA LEU A 12 -7.25 -10.27 7.99
C LEU A 12 -5.92 -10.04 8.71
N LEU A 13 -5.72 -8.83 9.22
CA LEU A 13 -4.50 -8.46 9.95
C LEU A 13 -4.33 -9.32 11.22
N ASN A 14 -5.41 -9.53 11.97
CA ASN A 14 -5.36 -10.36 13.18
C ASN A 14 -5.14 -11.85 12.87
N ARG A 15 -5.56 -12.32 11.72
CA ARG A 15 -5.35 -13.71 11.27
C ARG A 15 -3.99 -13.95 10.64
N ALA A 16 -3.33 -12.92 10.15
CA ALA A 16 -2.00 -13.03 9.53
C ALA A 16 -0.98 -13.55 10.55
N GLN A 17 -0.06 -14.37 10.09
CA GLN A 17 0.98 -15.01 10.95
C GLN A 17 2.40 -14.64 10.53
N GLY A 18 2.56 -14.03 9.35
CA GLY A 18 3.87 -13.62 8.87
C GLY A 18 4.48 -12.49 9.67
N LYS A 19 5.80 -12.35 9.61
CA LYS A 19 6.51 -11.22 10.21
C LYS A 19 6.15 -9.89 9.54
N TYR A 20 5.93 -9.93 8.23
CA TYR A 20 5.45 -8.82 7.42
C TYR A 20 4.05 -9.09 6.90
N ILE A 21 3.28 -8.04 6.72
CA ILE A 21 1.98 -8.09 6.05
C ILE A 21 1.93 -7.07 4.93
N VAL A 22 1.12 -7.37 3.95
CA VAL A 22 0.80 -6.44 2.87
C VAL A 22 -0.61 -6.73 2.38
N PHE A 23 -1.32 -5.70 1.99
CA PHE A 23 -2.63 -5.83 1.36
C PHE A 23 -2.49 -5.66 -0.15
N ILE A 24 -3.20 -6.49 -0.89
CA ILE A 24 -3.39 -6.35 -2.34
C ILE A 24 -4.90 -6.31 -2.55
N ASP A 25 -5.38 -5.20 -3.12
CA ASP A 25 -6.80 -5.07 -3.42
C ASP A 25 -7.18 -5.99 -4.58
N ASP A 26 -8.36 -6.57 -4.53
CA ASP A 26 -8.78 -7.64 -5.44
C ASP A 26 -8.95 -7.22 -6.91
N ASP A 27 -9.05 -5.93 -7.18
CA ASP A 27 -9.13 -5.35 -8.52
C ASP A 27 -7.79 -4.82 -9.06
N ASP A 28 -6.72 -4.96 -8.28
CA ASP A 28 -5.38 -4.51 -8.64
C ASP A 28 -4.50 -5.65 -9.15
N MET A 29 -3.32 -5.32 -9.64
CA MET A 29 -2.35 -6.30 -10.16
C MET A 29 -0.96 -6.06 -9.62
N VAL A 30 -0.18 -7.12 -9.55
CA VAL A 30 1.22 -7.08 -9.12
C VAL A 30 2.11 -7.78 -10.16
N ASN A 31 3.41 -7.50 -10.14
CA ASN A 31 4.37 -8.12 -11.04
C ASN A 31 4.52 -9.62 -10.74
N GLU A 32 4.94 -10.38 -11.73
CA GLU A 32 5.20 -11.82 -11.59
C GLU A 32 6.25 -12.12 -10.50
N ASN A 33 7.24 -11.25 -10.34
CA ASN A 33 8.32 -11.38 -9.35
C ASN A 33 8.02 -10.67 -8.03
N TYR A 34 6.77 -10.25 -7.81
CA TYR A 34 6.36 -9.44 -6.64
C TYR A 34 6.72 -10.10 -5.31
N VAL A 35 6.34 -11.36 -5.12
CA VAL A 35 6.59 -12.09 -3.87
C VAL A 35 8.10 -12.27 -3.65
N ASP A 36 8.84 -12.70 -4.67
CA ASP A 36 10.28 -12.92 -4.57
C ASP A 36 11.04 -11.65 -4.21
N ARG A 37 10.66 -10.52 -4.81
CA ARG A 37 11.30 -9.22 -4.54
C ARG A 37 11.01 -8.74 -3.12
N ILE A 38 9.78 -8.89 -2.65
CA ILE A 38 9.42 -8.52 -1.29
C ILE A 38 10.11 -9.42 -0.26
N LEU A 39 10.17 -10.73 -0.49
CA LEU A 39 10.89 -11.64 0.40
C LEU A 39 12.37 -11.28 0.51
N ALA A 40 13.02 -10.95 -0.61
CA ALA A 40 14.40 -10.49 -0.61
C ALA A 40 14.57 -9.20 0.21
N ALA A 41 13.64 -8.26 0.09
CA ALA A 41 13.67 -7.01 0.86
C ALA A 41 13.42 -7.25 2.36
N CYS A 42 12.56 -8.20 2.72
CA CYS A 42 12.29 -8.56 4.12
C CYS A 42 13.55 -9.03 4.86
N ALA A 43 14.53 -9.56 4.16
CA ALA A 43 15.79 -10.02 4.75
C ALA A 43 16.58 -8.89 5.44
N PHE A 44 16.37 -7.64 5.07
CA PHE A 44 17.02 -6.49 5.72
C PHE A 44 16.37 -6.09 7.06
N ASP A 45 15.26 -6.71 7.42
CA ASP A 45 14.56 -6.51 8.70
C ASP A 45 14.11 -5.07 8.98
N SER A 46 13.87 -4.28 7.94
CA SER A 46 13.33 -2.93 8.08
C SER A 46 11.86 -2.94 8.52
N ASP A 47 11.40 -1.85 9.10
CA ASP A 47 10.00 -1.71 9.57
C ASP A 47 9.00 -1.78 8.43
N CYS A 48 9.37 -1.22 7.27
CA CYS A 48 8.54 -1.26 6.07
C CYS A 48 9.39 -1.36 4.81
N ILE A 49 8.74 -1.70 3.71
CA ILE A 49 9.35 -1.76 2.39
C ILE A 49 8.67 -0.71 1.51
N ALA A 50 9.45 0.27 1.04
CA ALA A 50 8.99 1.26 0.10
C ALA A 50 8.90 0.64 -1.28
N ILE A 51 7.74 0.70 -1.90
CA ILE A 51 7.49 0.19 -3.25
C ILE A 51 7.01 1.29 -4.17
N ASN A 52 7.24 1.09 -5.45
CA ASN A 52 6.76 1.95 -6.53
C ASN A 52 5.66 1.23 -7.31
N GLY A 53 4.81 2.01 -7.93
CA GLY A 53 3.75 1.46 -8.75
C GLY A 53 3.23 2.47 -9.76
N LYS A 54 2.11 2.14 -10.34
CA LYS A 54 1.38 3.01 -11.26
C LYS A 54 -0.11 2.93 -11.00
N ILE A 55 -0.82 4.00 -11.38
CA ILE A 55 -2.27 4.04 -11.40
C ILE A 55 -2.75 4.28 -12.82
N THR A 56 -3.78 3.57 -13.23
CA THR A 56 -4.51 3.84 -14.47
C THR A 56 -5.97 4.09 -14.16
N THR A 57 -6.61 4.93 -14.96
CA THR A 57 -8.04 5.19 -14.89
C THR A 57 -8.71 4.55 -16.09
N ASN A 58 -9.53 3.51 -15.86
CA ASN A 58 -10.15 2.72 -16.93
C ASN A 58 -9.14 2.23 -17.97
N GLY A 59 -7.96 1.83 -17.52
CA GLY A 59 -6.87 1.33 -18.37
C GLY A 59 -6.04 2.41 -19.09
N MET A 60 -6.31 3.69 -18.82
CA MET A 60 -5.66 4.83 -19.49
C MET A 60 -5.05 5.81 -18.48
N ASN A 61 -4.34 6.83 -19.00
CA ASN A 61 -3.77 7.91 -18.19
C ASN A 61 -2.84 7.42 -17.07
N GLU A 62 -1.88 6.59 -17.42
CA GLU A 62 -0.94 6.01 -16.47
C GLU A 62 -0.14 7.10 -15.74
N ILE A 63 -0.18 7.06 -14.41
CA ILE A 63 0.60 7.94 -13.54
C ILE A 63 1.41 7.07 -12.59
N ALA A 64 2.72 7.33 -12.51
CA ALA A 64 3.58 6.65 -11.56
C ALA A 64 3.33 7.14 -10.13
N TRP A 65 3.47 6.25 -9.16
CA TRP A 65 3.44 6.62 -7.75
C TRP A 65 4.55 5.91 -6.99
N ARG A 66 4.95 6.52 -5.89
CA ARG A 66 6.00 6.01 -4.99
C ARG A 66 5.54 6.12 -3.56
N LEU A 67 5.73 5.06 -2.80
CA LEU A 67 5.47 5.04 -1.36
C LEU A 67 6.78 5.13 -0.59
N SER A 68 6.80 5.92 0.47
CA SER A 68 7.91 5.94 1.43
C SER A 68 7.44 6.53 2.75
N LYS A 69 8.02 6.05 3.85
CA LYS A 69 7.82 6.66 5.17
C LYS A 69 8.33 8.11 5.22
N ASN A 70 9.18 8.50 4.29
CA ASN A 70 9.79 9.83 4.21
C ASN A 70 9.02 10.82 3.33
N TYR A 71 7.96 10.37 2.66
CA TYR A 71 7.18 11.23 1.79
C TYR A 71 5.99 11.86 2.51
N GLU A 72 5.58 13.03 2.02
CA GLU A 72 4.24 13.56 2.24
C GLU A 72 3.35 13.20 1.04
N ASN A 73 2.03 13.32 1.20
CA ASN A 73 1.09 13.05 0.11
C ASN A 73 1.05 14.27 -0.82
N ILE A 74 1.92 14.28 -1.81
CA ILE A 74 2.07 15.39 -2.77
C ILE A 74 2.22 14.85 -4.20
N THR A 75 2.07 15.72 -5.17
CA THR A 75 2.35 15.42 -6.57
C THR A 75 3.58 16.23 -7.00
N ILE A 76 4.54 15.55 -7.62
CA ILE A 76 5.72 16.20 -8.21
C ILE A 76 5.73 15.98 -9.73
N LYS A 77 6.61 16.67 -10.43
CA LYS A 77 6.86 16.46 -11.86
C LYS A 77 8.29 16.02 -12.10
N GLU A 78 8.44 14.96 -12.88
CA GLU A 78 9.72 14.51 -13.43
C GLU A 78 9.58 14.35 -14.94
N ASN A 79 10.47 15.01 -15.71
CA ASN A 79 10.42 14.97 -17.18
C ASN A 79 9.05 15.36 -17.76
N GLY A 80 8.38 16.34 -17.11
CA GLY A 80 7.05 16.81 -17.53
C GLY A 80 5.88 15.90 -17.18
N LYS A 81 6.12 14.81 -16.46
CA LYS A 81 5.08 13.86 -16.03
C LYS A 81 4.82 13.96 -14.54
N ASP A 82 3.55 13.84 -14.15
CA ASP A 82 3.17 13.79 -12.74
C ASP A 82 3.61 12.47 -12.11
N ILE A 83 4.10 12.56 -10.88
CA ILE A 83 4.39 11.42 -10.02
C ILE A 83 3.74 11.67 -8.66
N TYR A 84 2.94 10.72 -8.20
CA TYR A 84 2.34 10.77 -6.87
C TYR A 84 3.30 10.24 -5.83
N LEU A 85 3.68 11.08 -4.88
CA LEU A 85 4.40 10.65 -3.68
C LEU A 85 3.38 10.46 -2.56
N ARG A 86 3.49 9.35 -1.85
CA ARG A 86 2.54 9.00 -0.79
C ARG A 86 3.29 8.43 0.42
N LYS A 87 2.76 8.71 1.59
CA LYS A 87 3.19 8.05 2.83
C LYS A 87 2.93 6.54 2.72
N THR A 88 3.73 5.77 3.45
CA THR A 88 3.50 4.33 3.58
C THR A 88 2.05 4.06 3.98
N ASN A 89 1.39 3.16 3.26
CA ASN A 89 -0.01 2.80 3.44
C ASN A 89 -0.20 1.28 3.39
N HIS A 90 -1.44 0.83 3.27
CA HIS A 90 -1.80 -0.60 3.28
C HIS A 90 -1.20 -1.42 2.13
N ILE A 91 -0.81 -0.76 1.02
CA ILE A 91 -0.19 -1.43 -0.13
C ILE A 91 1.28 -1.74 0.12
N ALA A 92 1.95 -1.01 1.02
CA ALA A 92 3.35 -1.28 1.37
C ALA A 92 3.46 -2.46 2.32
N PRO A 93 4.44 -3.37 2.14
CA PRO A 93 4.77 -4.37 3.15
C PRO A 93 5.28 -3.70 4.43
N VAL A 94 4.76 -4.14 5.57
CA VAL A 94 5.05 -3.56 6.88
C VAL A 94 5.18 -4.69 7.90
N LYS A 95 6.05 -4.55 8.89
CA LYS A 95 6.10 -5.48 10.01
C LYS A 95 4.71 -5.60 10.65
N ARG A 96 4.23 -6.82 10.78
CA ARG A 96 2.89 -7.11 11.31
C ARG A 96 2.66 -6.49 12.69
N GLU A 97 3.67 -6.54 13.56
CA GLU A 97 3.57 -5.96 14.91
C GLU A 97 3.29 -4.45 14.90
N LEU A 98 3.79 -3.71 13.90
CA LEU A 98 3.56 -2.28 13.76
C LEU A 98 2.17 -2.01 13.16
N ALA A 99 1.76 -2.80 12.19
CA ALA A 99 0.42 -2.72 11.61
C ALA A 99 -0.66 -2.97 12.68
N LEU A 100 -0.43 -3.92 13.59
CA LEU A 100 -1.34 -4.20 14.71
C LEU A 100 -1.46 -3.04 15.69
N LYS A 101 -0.41 -2.24 15.85
CA LYS A 101 -0.47 -1.01 16.65
C LYS A 101 -1.32 0.08 15.99
N ALA A 102 -1.28 0.16 14.67
CA ALA A 102 -2.02 1.17 13.91
C ALA A 102 -3.50 0.82 13.77
N MET A 103 -3.79 -0.37 13.24
CA MET A 103 -5.14 -0.87 12.94
C MET A 103 -5.92 0.04 11.98
N PHE A 104 -7.03 -0.44 11.47
CA PHE A 104 -7.93 0.33 10.61
C PHE A 104 -9.16 0.78 11.40
N PRO A 105 -9.69 1.99 11.15
CA PRO A 105 -10.98 2.38 11.74
C PRO A 105 -12.12 1.56 11.11
N ASN A 106 -13.21 1.43 11.84
CA ASN A 106 -14.40 0.69 11.38
C ASN A 106 -15.23 1.55 10.41
N ILE A 107 -14.64 1.90 9.28
CA ILE A 107 -15.27 2.68 8.21
C ILE A 107 -14.92 2.07 6.86
N SER A 108 -15.70 2.37 5.82
CA SER A 108 -15.50 1.84 4.47
C SER A 108 -14.80 2.80 3.52
N ASN A 109 -14.73 4.08 3.84
CA ASN A 109 -14.03 5.08 3.04
C ASN A 109 -13.00 5.79 3.89
N ALA A 110 -11.83 6.05 3.29
CA ALA A 110 -10.69 6.70 3.95
C ALA A 110 -10.09 5.88 5.13
N GLU A 111 -10.41 4.59 5.22
CA GLU A 111 -9.81 3.68 6.23
C GLU A 111 -8.31 3.50 5.99
N ASP A 112 -7.89 3.48 4.73
CA ASP A 112 -6.50 3.38 4.31
C ASP A 112 -5.70 4.63 4.69
N LYS A 113 -6.27 5.81 4.51
CA LYS A 113 -5.66 7.08 4.92
C LYS A 113 -5.47 7.13 6.44
N ALA A 114 -6.48 6.78 7.19
CA ALA A 114 -6.43 6.75 8.65
C ALA A 114 -5.40 5.74 9.15
N TYR A 115 -5.34 4.55 8.55
CA TYR A 115 -4.31 3.55 8.83
C TYR A 115 -2.91 4.09 8.55
N SER A 116 -2.71 4.71 7.39
CA SER A 116 -1.42 5.33 7.02
C SER A 116 -0.97 6.37 8.05
N GLU A 117 -1.86 7.26 8.45
CA GLU A 117 -1.56 8.30 9.44
C GLU A 117 -1.23 7.71 10.82
N ALA A 118 -1.92 6.66 11.23
CA ALA A 118 -1.65 5.96 12.50
C ALA A 118 -0.35 5.15 12.45
N LEU A 119 -0.01 4.57 11.30
CA LEU A 119 1.14 3.70 11.12
C LEU A 119 2.47 4.46 11.05
N ASN A 120 2.52 5.55 10.29
CA ASN A 120 3.78 6.22 9.96
C ASN A 120 4.62 6.64 11.17
N PRO A 121 4.07 7.08 12.32
CA PRO A 121 4.87 7.37 13.51
C PRO A 121 5.67 6.18 14.06
N TYR A 122 5.24 4.96 13.80
CA TYR A 122 5.94 3.75 14.24
C TYR A 122 7.06 3.31 13.30
N LEU A 123 7.14 3.85 12.10
CA LEU A 123 8.11 3.43 11.09
C LEU A 123 9.43 4.18 11.28
N LYS A 124 10.49 3.44 11.60
CA LYS A 124 11.84 4.00 11.83
C LYS A 124 12.79 3.68 10.68
N THR A 125 12.67 2.51 10.08
CA THR A 125 13.56 2.01 9.03
C THR A 125 12.77 1.58 7.80
N GLU A 126 13.39 1.67 6.63
CA GLU A 126 12.75 1.23 5.39
C GLU A 126 13.79 0.64 4.42
N THR A 127 13.37 -0.34 3.66
CA THR A 127 14.09 -0.88 2.51
C THR A 127 13.34 -0.48 1.26
N ILE A 128 14.06 -0.05 0.21
CA ILE A 128 13.44 0.50 -0.99
C ILE A 128 13.57 -0.49 -2.15
N ILE A 129 12.45 -0.80 -2.81
CA ILE A 129 12.42 -1.49 -4.10
C ILE A 129 12.14 -0.44 -5.16
N LEU A 130 13.09 -0.18 -6.07
CA LEU A 130 12.97 0.86 -7.09
C LEU A 130 12.09 0.44 -8.28
N GLU A 131 11.97 -0.86 -8.53
CA GLU A 131 11.16 -1.40 -9.60
C GLU A 131 9.67 -1.10 -9.37
N GLN A 132 8.90 -0.84 -10.43
CA GLN A 132 7.44 -0.76 -10.34
C GLN A 132 6.86 -2.13 -10.04
N MET A 133 6.21 -2.27 -8.87
CA MET A 133 5.76 -3.56 -8.35
C MET A 133 4.24 -3.75 -8.38
N TYR A 134 3.49 -2.66 -8.45
CA TYR A 134 2.05 -2.67 -8.18
C TYR A 134 1.32 -1.80 -9.18
N HIS A 135 0.22 -2.31 -9.72
CA HIS A 135 -0.68 -1.59 -10.63
C HIS A 135 -2.03 -1.37 -9.96
N TYR A 136 -2.26 -0.15 -9.49
CA TYR A 136 -3.55 0.30 -8.99
C TYR A 136 -4.47 0.60 -10.17
N ARG A 137 -5.58 -0.12 -10.27
CA ARG A 137 -6.53 0.01 -11.38
C ARG A 137 -7.78 0.73 -10.89
N TYR A 138 -7.88 2.02 -11.17
CA TYR A 138 -9.09 2.78 -10.86
C TYR A 138 -10.13 2.59 -11.97
N LEU A 139 -11.29 2.01 -11.60
CA LEU A 139 -12.37 1.70 -12.52
C LEU A 139 -13.61 2.49 -12.08
N THR A 140 -14.10 3.40 -12.96
CA THR A 140 -15.20 4.30 -12.62
C THR A 140 -16.58 3.71 -12.84
N ASN A 141 -16.73 2.68 -13.70
CA ASN A 141 -17.99 2.16 -14.19
C ASN A 141 -18.32 0.71 -13.81
N ASN A 142 -17.55 0.07 -12.94
CA ASN A 142 -17.73 -1.35 -12.60
C ASN A 142 -18.26 -1.55 -11.18
N LYS A 143 -19.28 -0.82 -10.77
CA LYS A 143 -20.01 -1.09 -9.52
C LYS A 143 -21.36 -1.75 -9.76
N GLU A 144 -21.51 -2.48 -10.82
CA GLU A 144 -22.64 -3.39 -10.99
C GLU A 144 -22.17 -4.81 -10.60
N TYR A 145 -22.39 -5.12 -9.36
CA TYR A 145 -22.37 -6.49 -8.89
C TYR A 145 -23.80 -6.99 -8.77
#